data_b472922085ed828999ecf2c4ca816d94
#
_entry.id   b472922085ed828999ecf2c4ca816d94
#
_cell.length_a   1.000
_cell.length_b   1.000
_cell.length_c   1.000
_cell.angle_alpha   90.00
_cell.angle_beta   90.00
_cell.angle_gamma   90.00
#
_symmetry.space_group_name_H-M   'P 1'
#
loop_
_entity.id
_entity.type
_entity.pdbx_description
1 polymer ?
#
loop_
_entity_poly.entity_id
_entity_poly.type
_entity_poly.pdbx_seq_one_letter_code
_entity_poly.pdbx_strand_id
1 'polypeptide(L)'
;MDISKRLISLRQQCGYTQNGLAERAGVSQSHLRRVELGQADITVSHLELLCDAMSISLKEFFDEATNEDEIAVAFSKLSPKQKKLLLAFLESL
;
A
#
# COMPACT_ATOMS: atom_id res chain seq x y z
N MET A 1 7.45 -5.43 7.76
CA MET A 1 6.23 -4.62 7.56
C MET A 1 5.13 -5.49 6.97
N ASP A 2 3.93 -5.39 7.51
CA ASP A 2 2.73 -5.99 6.92
C ASP A 2 2.00 -4.89 6.16
N ILE A 3 1.85 -5.07 4.84
CA ILE A 3 1.25 -4.05 3.97
C ILE A 3 -0.21 -3.78 4.37
N SER A 4 -0.96 -4.84 4.68
CA SER A 4 -2.36 -4.69 5.11
C SER A 4 -2.48 -3.87 6.39
N LYS A 5 -1.65 -4.16 7.38
CA LYS A 5 -1.65 -3.44 8.65
C LYS A 5 -1.18 -1.99 8.48
N ARG A 6 -0.16 -1.78 7.65
CA ARG A 6 0.33 -0.44 7.36
C ARG A 6 -0.76 0.40 6.68
N LEU A 7 -1.46 -0.19 5.73
CA LEU A 7 -2.55 0.48 5.02
C LEU A 7 -3.68 0.87 5.97
N ILE A 8 -4.10 -0.04 6.85
CA ILE A 8 -5.13 0.23 7.85
C ILE A 8 -4.69 1.37 8.78
N SER A 9 -3.47 1.31 9.27
CA SER A 9 -2.92 2.33 10.18
C SER A 9 -2.92 3.72 9.54
N LEU A 10 -2.42 3.82 8.31
CA LEU A 10 -2.40 5.11 7.60
C LEU A 10 -3.80 5.62 7.29
N ARG A 11 -4.69 4.73 6.87
CA ARG A 11 -6.09 5.09 6.60
C ARG A 11 -6.74 5.70 7.84
N GLN A 12 -6.56 5.06 8.97
CA GLN A 12 -7.13 5.53 10.25
C GLN A 12 -6.49 6.84 10.69
N GLN A 13 -5.18 6.98 10.53
CA GLN A 13 -4.47 8.23 10.85
C GLN A 13 -4.97 9.39 10.00
N CYS A 14 -5.33 9.12 8.75
CA CYS A 14 -5.87 10.13 7.84
C CYS A 14 -7.36 10.39 8.06
N GLY A 15 -8.01 9.63 8.94
CA GLY A 15 -9.42 9.82 9.27
C GLY A 15 -10.39 9.25 8.25
N TYR A 16 -9.95 8.32 7.40
CA TYR A 16 -10.82 7.70 6.40
C TYR A 16 -11.43 6.39 6.90
N THR A 17 -12.72 6.19 6.54
CA THR A 17 -13.32 4.86 6.55
C THR A 17 -12.85 4.07 5.33
N GLN A 18 -13.06 2.75 5.33
CA GLN A 18 -12.78 1.94 4.12
C GLN A 18 -13.52 2.50 2.90
N ASN A 19 -14.81 2.76 3.07
CA ASN A 19 -15.64 3.28 1.97
C ASN A 19 -15.15 4.65 1.51
N GLY A 20 -14.84 5.54 2.43
CA GLY A 20 -14.38 6.88 2.13
C GLY A 20 -13.06 6.87 1.37
N LEU A 21 -12.12 6.05 1.79
CA LEU A 21 -10.83 5.94 1.10
C LEU A 21 -11.00 5.32 -0.29
N ALA A 22 -11.77 4.24 -0.40
CA ALA A 22 -12.00 3.58 -1.67
C ALA A 22 -12.65 4.53 -2.69
N GLU A 23 -13.65 5.29 -2.26
CA GLU A 23 -14.34 6.28 -3.09
C GLU A 23 -13.37 7.38 -3.56
N ARG A 24 -12.58 7.92 -2.64
CA ARG A 24 -11.63 8.98 -2.97
C ARG A 24 -10.53 8.50 -3.90
N ALA A 25 -10.06 7.28 -3.71
CA ALA A 25 -9.01 6.69 -4.54
C ALA A 25 -9.51 6.17 -5.88
N GLY A 26 -10.81 6.01 -6.03
CA GLY A 26 -11.39 5.44 -7.24
C GLY A 26 -11.17 3.93 -7.38
N VAL A 27 -11.08 3.22 -6.26
CA VAL A 27 -10.88 1.76 -6.25
C VAL A 27 -12.10 1.06 -5.68
N SER A 28 -12.22 -0.24 -5.96
CA SER A 28 -13.31 -1.06 -5.44
C SER A 28 -13.24 -1.17 -3.92
N GLN A 29 -14.35 -0.86 -3.25
CA GLN A 29 -14.48 -1.01 -1.80
C GLN A 29 -14.29 -2.47 -1.37
N SER A 30 -14.89 -3.40 -2.11
CA SER A 30 -14.76 -4.83 -1.84
C SER A 30 -13.31 -5.29 -1.93
N HIS A 31 -12.58 -4.80 -2.93
CA HIS A 31 -11.17 -5.13 -3.09
C HIS A 31 -10.33 -4.55 -1.94
N LEU A 32 -10.55 -3.29 -1.58
CA LEU A 32 -9.84 -2.66 -0.46
C LEU A 32 -10.07 -3.45 0.83
N ARG A 33 -11.32 -3.83 1.10
CA ARG A 33 -11.65 -4.64 2.27
C ARG A 33 -10.87 -5.96 2.29
N ARG A 34 -10.82 -6.65 1.15
CA ARG A 34 -10.09 -7.93 1.05
C ARG A 34 -8.59 -7.75 1.24
N VAL A 35 -8.03 -6.67 0.71
CA VAL A 35 -6.62 -6.33 0.91
C VAL A 35 -6.33 -6.08 2.39
N GLU A 36 -7.17 -5.30 3.06
CA GLU A 36 -7.00 -5.01 4.49
C GLU A 36 -7.15 -6.26 5.36
N LEU A 37 -7.97 -7.22 4.94
CA LEU A 37 -8.11 -8.50 5.64
C LEU A 37 -6.98 -9.50 5.32
N GLY A 38 -6.07 -9.15 4.43
CA GLY A 38 -5.01 -10.05 4.01
C GLY A 38 -5.47 -11.16 3.07
N GLN A 39 -6.65 -11.03 2.47
CA GLN A 39 -7.25 -12.03 1.59
C GLN A 39 -6.96 -11.79 0.11
N ALA A 40 -6.43 -10.65 -0.24
CA ALA A 40 -6.09 -10.30 -1.62
C ALA A 40 -4.80 -9.50 -1.65
N ASP A 41 -4.03 -9.72 -2.73
CA ASP A 41 -2.84 -8.90 -2.99
C ASP A 41 -3.26 -7.56 -3.57
N ILE A 42 -2.38 -6.57 -3.38
CA ILE A 42 -2.56 -5.25 -3.97
C ILE A 42 -1.52 -5.02 -5.06
N THR A 43 -1.93 -4.44 -6.18
CA THR A 43 -0.99 -4.02 -7.21
C THR A 43 -0.33 -2.69 -6.82
N VAL A 44 0.83 -2.40 -7.40
CA VAL A 44 1.50 -1.11 -7.16
C VAL A 44 0.60 0.04 -7.63
N SER A 45 -0.10 -0.13 -8.75
CA SER A 45 -1.03 0.88 -9.25
C SER A 45 -2.15 1.20 -8.26
N HIS A 46 -2.76 0.18 -7.66
CA HIS A 46 -3.77 0.37 -6.63
C HIS A 46 -3.20 1.03 -5.39
N LEU A 47 -2.00 0.61 -4.97
CA LEU A 47 -1.34 1.21 -3.81
C LEU A 47 -1.05 2.70 -4.06
N GLU A 48 -0.61 3.06 -5.27
CA GLU A 48 -0.43 4.46 -5.64
C GLU A 48 -1.71 5.27 -5.52
N LEU A 49 -2.83 4.73 -6.03
CA LEU A 49 -4.11 5.41 -5.94
C LEU A 49 -4.53 5.65 -4.49
N LEU A 50 -4.32 4.67 -3.63
CA LEU A 50 -4.62 4.79 -2.21
C LEU A 50 -3.69 5.80 -1.52
N CYS A 51 -2.40 5.78 -1.83
CA CYS A 51 -1.44 6.73 -1.30
C CYS A 51 -1.75 8.16 -1.75
N ASP A 52 -2.09 8.35 -3.02
CA ASP A 52 -2.48 9.65 -3.54
C ASP A 52 -3.72 10.19 -2.83
N ALA A 53 -4.70 9.33 -2.59
CA ALA A 53 -5.92 9.71 -1.86
C ALA A 53 -5.59 10.15 -0.42
N MET A 54 -4.58 9.57 0.19
CA MET A 54 -4.13 9.92 1.54
C MET A 54 -3.06 11.03 1.55
N SER A 55 -2.70 11.56 0.39
CA SER A 55 -1.67 12.60 0.23
C SER A 55 -0.30 12.18 0.75
N ILE A 56 0.05 10.91 0.55
CA ILE A 56 1.37 10.38 0.87
C ILE A 56 2.01 9.77 -0.37
N SER A 57 3.34 9.67 -0.38
CA SER A 57 4.07 9.00 -1.43
C SER A 57 4.20 7.51 -1.11
N LEU A 58 4.54 6.69 -2.11
CA LEU A 58 4.90 5.29 -1.89
C LEU A 58 6.09 5.18 -0.95
N LYS A 59 7.05 6.09 -1.07
CA LYS A 59 8.20 6.13 -0.17
C LYS A 59 7.76 6.30 1.28
N GLU A 60 6.88 7.25 1.54
CA GLU A 60 6.33 7.48 2.88
C GLU A 60 5.56 6.27 3.39
N PHE A 61 4.84 5.58 2.52
CA PHE A 61 4.13 4.36 2.88
C PHE A 61 5.09 3.30 3.46
N PHE A 62 6.27 3.16 2.87
CA PHE A 62 7.26 2.17 3.28
C PHE A 62 8.24 2.68 4.33
N ASP A 63 8.21 3.94 4.70
CA ASP A 63 9.16 4.55 5.64
C ASP A 63 8.97 4.09 7.09
N GLU A 64 7.90 3.36 7.40
CA GLU A 64 7.73 2.77 8.72
C GLU A 64 8.77 1.70 9.00
N ALA A 65 9.28 1.03 7.96
CA ALA A 65 10.32 0.03 8.10
C ALA A 65 11.61 0.73 8.53
N THR A 66 12.12 0.36 9.71
CA THR A 66 13.29 1.02 10.30
C THR A 66 14.60 0.32 9.99
N ASN A 67 14.55 -0.86 9.36
CA ASN A 67 15.74 -1.62 8.98
C ASN A 67 15.51 -2.33 7.63
N GLU A 68 16.65 -2.70 7.01
CA GLU A 68 16.64 -3.36 5.70
C GLU A 68 15.95 -4.72 5.72
N ASP A 69 16.03 -5.44 6.83
CA ASP A 69 15.41 -6.76 6.97
C ASP A 69 13.89 -6.66 6.93
N GLU A 70 13.30 -5.67 7.58
CA GLU A 70 11.85 -5.42 7.51
C GLU A 70 11.42 -5.08 6.10
N ILE A 71 12.18 -4.23 5.41
CA ILE A 71 11.91 -3.87 4.03
C ILE A 71 12.00 -5.11 3.14
N ALA A 72 13.02 -5.93 3.32
CA ALA A 72 13.22 -7.15 2.54
C ALA A 72 12.06 -8.13 2.75
N VAL A 73 11.59 -8.31 3.98
CA VAL A 73 10.45 -9.19 4.29
C VAL A 73 9.18 -8.68 3.63
N ALA A 74 8.89 -7.39 3.74
CA ALA A 74 7.72 -6.80 3.09
C ALA A 74 7.79 -6.97 1.58
N PHE A 75 8.97 -6.74 1.00
CA PHE A 75 9.19 -6.86 -0.43
C PHE A 75 9.03 -8.31 -0.92
N SER A 76 9.47 -9.28 -0.11
CA SER A 76 9.39 -10.70 -0.48
C SER A 76 7.94 -11.20 -0.58
N LYS A 77 6.98 -10.52 0.03
CA LYS A 77 5.56 -10.87 -0.03
C LYS A 77 4.88 -10.40 -1.32
N LEU A 78 5.54 -9.55 -2.09
CA LEU A 78 5.01 -9.10 -3.37
C LEU A 78 5.26 -10.15 -4.45
N SER A 79 4.38 -10.21 -5.46
CA SER A 79 4.62 -11.05 -6.63
C SER A 79 5.85 -10.54 -7.40
N PRO A 80 6.50 -11.38 -8.22
CA PRO A 80 7.63 -10.94 -9.04
C PRO A 80 7.32 -9.73 -9.90
N LYS A 81 6.12 -9.67 -10.47
CA LYS A 81 5.67 -8.55 -11.28
C LYS A 81 5.55 -7.27 -10.43
N GLN A 82 4.97 -7.39 -9.24
CA GLN A 82 4.84 -6.27 -8.32
C GLN A 82 6.19 -5.75 -7.86
N LYS A 83 7.13 -6.64 -7.55
CA LYS A 83 8.50 -6.27 -7.17
C LYS A 83 9.18 -5.47 -8.27
N LYS A 84 9.06 -5.93 -9.51
CA LYS A 84 9.67 -5.28 -10.66
C LYS A 84 9.10 -3.88 -10.86
N LEU A 85 7.78 -3.74 -10.77
CA LEU A 85 7.10 -2.45 -10.93
C LEU A 85 7.48 -1.48 -9.82
N LEU A 86 7.54 -1.98 -8.58
CA LEU A 86 7.91 -1.16 -7.44
C LEU A 86 9.35 -0.67 -7.54
N LEU A 87 10.29 -1.56 -7.92
CA LEU A 87 11.69 -1.17 -8.13
C LEU A 87 11.83 -0.11 -9.21
N ALA A 88 11.14 -0.29 -10.34
CA ALA A 88 11.17 0.69 -11.42
C ALA A 88 10.64 2.05 -10.95
N PHE A 89 9.58 2.05 -10.16
CA PHE A 89 9.02 3.27 -9.58
C PHE A 89 10.02 3.96 -8.64
N LEU A 90 10.62 3.21 -7.72
CA LEU A 90 11.57 3.76 -6.76
C LEU A 90 12.83 4.28 -7.43
N GLU A 91 13.31 3.63 -8.49
CA GLU A 91 14.45 4.08 -9.26
C GLU A 91 14.17 5.38 -10.02
N SER A 92 12.91 5.65 -10.34
CA SER A 92 12.51 6.88 -11.03
C SER A 92 12.43 8.09 -10.12
N LEU A 93 12.46 7.88 -8.82
CA LEU A 93 12.48 8.96 -7.84
C LEU A 93 13.87 9.56 -7.70
#